data_6d5e639095eeabe7a20f85923e0fee15
#
_entry.id   6d5e639095eeabe7a20f85923e0fee15
#
_cell.length_a   1.000
_cell.length_b   1.000
_cell.length_c   1.000
_cell.angle_alpha   90.00
_cell.angle_beta   90.00
_cell.angle_gamma   90.00
#
_symmetry.space_group_name_H-M   'P 1'
#
loop_
_entity.id
_entity.type
_entity.pdbx_description
1 polymer ?
#
loop_
_entity_poly.entity_id
_entity_poly.type
_entity_poly.pdbx_seq_one_letter_code
_entity_poly.pdbx_strand_id
1 'polypeptide(L)'
;MSDCITTYTGKHFNPVSPNPDLVCIEDIAHALSLICRGNGHVKTFFSVGQHCINCAKEAEARGFSARMVLACLLHDASECYLSDVPRPFKKSLKDY
;
A
#
# COMPACT_ATOMS: atom_id res chain seq x y z
N MET A 1 -5.39 -21.41 -6.09
CA MET A 1 -4.65 -20.92 -7.27
C MET A 1 -3.24 -20.57 -6.86
N SER A 2 -2.26 -21.27 -7.42
CA SER A 2 -0.86 -21.06 -7.04
C SER A 2 -0.33 -19.68 -7.42
N ASP A 3 -0.93 -19.04 -8.41
CA ASP A 3 -0.47 -17.74 -8.89
C ASP A 3 -1.18 -16.56 -8.22
N CYS A 4 -2.09 -16.85 -7.31
CA CYS A 4 -2.91 -15.82 -6.67
C CYS A 4 -2.69 -15.79 -5.18
N ILE A 5 -2.85 -14.61 -4.59
CA ILE A 5 -3.03 -14.47 -3.16
C ILE A 5 -4.52 -14.41 -2.87
N THR A 6 -4.92 -14.84 -1.68
CA THR A 6 -6.29 -14.67 -1.21
C THR A 6 -6.32 -13.42 -0.34
N THR A 7 -7.10 -12.42 -0.76
CA THR A 7 -7.17 -11.15 -0.05
C THR A 7 -8.04 -11.25 1.21
N TYR A 8 -8.04 -10.19 2.01
CA TYR A 8 -8.85 -10.12 3.22
C TYR A 8 -10.33 -10.38 2.96
N THR A 9 -10.87 -9.83 1.85
CA THR A 9 -12.29 -10.03 1.50
C THR A 9 -12.52 -11.33 0.72
N GLY A 10 -11.50 -12.17 0.57
CA GLY A 10 -11.64 -13.50 -0.05
C GLY A 10 -11.47 -13.54 -1.56
N LYS A 11 -10.94 -12.46 -2.15
CA LYS A 11 -10.69 -12.44 -3.59
C LYS A 11 -9.38 -13.14 -3.93
N HIS A 12 -9.34 -13.83 -5.05
CA HIS A 12 -8.12 -14.46 -5.57
C HIS A 12 -7.46 -13.49 -6.54
N PHE A 13 -6.41 -12.84 -6.07
CA PHE A 13 -5.74 -11.74 -6.78
C PHE A 13 -4.37 -12.19 -7.26
N ASN A 14 -4.11 -12.03 -8.58
CA ASN A 14 -2.82 -12.34 -9.18
C ASN A 14 -2.00 -11.05 -9.29
N PRO A 15 -0.97 -10.84 -8.45
CA PRO A 15 -0.20 -9.59 -8.47
C PRO A 15 0.67 -9.43 -9.71
N VAL A 16 0.96 -10.52 -10.44
CA VAL A 16 1.76 -10.46 -11.66
C VAL A 16 0.90 -10.07 -12.86
N SER A 17 -0.37 -10.49 -12.87
CA SER A 17 -1.32 -10.16 -13.93
C SER A 17 -2.61 -9.68 -13.28
N PRO A 18 -2.62 -8.46 -12.72
CA PRO A 18 -3.73 -8.00 -11.90
C PRO A 18 -4.99 -7.71 -12.71
N ASN A 19 -6.13 -8.06 -12.12
CA ASN A 19 -7.43 -7.68 -12.63
C ASN A 19 -7.94 -6.48 -11.82
N PRO A 20 -8.06 -5.29 -12.44
CA PRO A 20 -8.51 -4.09 -11.72
C PRO A 20 -9.87 -4.24 -11.04
N ASP A 21 -10.73 -5.09 -11.56
CA ASP A 21 -12.05 -5.30 -10.98
C ASP A 21 -12.01 -5.96 -9.60
N LEU A 22 -10.88 -6.55 -9.25
CA LEU A 22 -10.70 -7.21 -7.95
C LEU A 22 -10.08 -6.30 -6.90
N VAL A 23 -9.69 -5.08 -7.28
CA VAL A 23 -9.12 -4.10 -6.34
C VAL A 23 -10.28 -3.48 -5.54
N CYS A 24 -10.17 -3.48 -4.22
CA CYS A 24 -11.17 -2.84 -3.38
C CYS A 24 -10.52 -2.16 -2.18
N ILE A 25 -11.16 -1.09 -1.72
CA ILE A 25 -10.61 -0.28 -0.64
C ILE A 25 -10.52 -1.05 0.68
N GLU A 26 -11.42 -1.98 0.91
CA GLU A 26 -11.41 -2.79 2.14
C GLU A 26 -10.12 -3.61 2.25
N ASP A 27 -9.72 -4.24 1.15
CA ASP A 27 -8.49 -5.02 1.13
C ASP A 27 -7.27 -4.12 1.34
N ILE A 28 -7.25 -2.97 0.65
CA ILE A 28 -6.15 -2.02 0.75
C ILE A 28 -6.01 -1.51 2.18
N ALA A 29 -7.10 -1.02 2.75
CA ALA A 29 -7.05 -0.44 4.09
C ALA A 29 -6.66 -1.47 5.15
N HIS A 30 -7.24 -2.66 5.06
CA HIS A 30 -6.95 -3.72 6.03
C HIS A 30 -5.49 -4.15 5.95
N ALA A 31 -5.01 -4.47 4.74
CA ALA A 31 -3.65 -4.96 4.56
C ALA A 31 -2.62 -3.90 4.97
N LEU A 32 -2.82 -2.64 4.55
CA LEU A 32 -1.86 -1.58 4.90
C LEU A 32 -1.82 -1.32 6.41
N SER A 33 -2.90 -1.60 7.13
CA SER A 33 -2.92 -1.44 8.57
C SER A 33 -2.08 -2.50 9.30
N LEU A 34 -1.76 -3.59 8.63
CA LEU A 34 -1.01 -4.70 9.20
C LEU A 34 0.42 -4.83 8.66
N ILE A 35 0.80 -4.00 7.69
CA ILE A 35 2.17 -3.99 7.16
C ILE A 35 2.98 -2.94 7.91
N CYS A 36 4.07 -3.38 8.53
CA CYS A 36 4.96 -2.48 9.26
C CYS A 36 5.86 -1.70 8.31
N ARG A 37 6.03 -0.41 8.57
CA ARG A 37 6.96 0.44 7.82
C ARG A 37 8.38 -0.07 7.93
N GLY A 38 9.17 0.15 6.85
CA GLY A 38 10.58 -0.15 6.85
C GLY A 38 10.90 -1.61 7.06
N ASN A 39 9.98 -2.49 6.71
CA ASN A 39 10.18 -3.93 6.83
C ASN A 39 10.46 -4.35 8.29
N GLY A 40 9.93 -3.60 9.24
CA GLY A 40 10.07 -3.88 10.65
C GLY A 40 11.28 -3.22 11.33
N HIS A 41 12.11 -2.51 10.57
CA HIS A 41 13.29 -1.83 11.14
C HIS A 41 12.89 -0.49 11.78
N VAL A 42 12.00 -0.58 12.75
CA VAL A 42 11.49 0.54 13.54
C VAL A 42 11.45 0.11 15.00
N LYS A 43 11.40 1.06 15.92
CA LYS A 43 11.40 0.74 17.36
C LYS A 43 10.10 0.09 17.81
N THR A 44 8.98 0.54 17.26
CA THR A 44 7.66 0.00 17.58
C THR A 44 6.89 -0.15 16.27
N PHE A 45 5.84 -0.96 16.29
CA PHE A 45 5.02 -1.15 15.11
C PHE A 45 4.47 0.19 14.62
N PHE A 46 4.65 0.45 13.33
CA PHE A 46 4.12 1.64 12.67
C PHE A 46 3.64 1.20 11.29
N SER A 47 2.33 1.21 11.09
CA SER A 47 1.77 0.63 9.87
C SER A 47 1.96 1.54 8.66
N VAL A 48 2.00 0.91 7.48
CA VAL A 48 2.00 1.63 6.21
C VAL A 48 0.72 2.44 6.09
N GLY A 49 -0.42 1.91 6.57
CA GLY A 49 -1.69 2.63 6.57
C GLY A 49 -1.62 3.93 7.35
N GLN A 50 -1.03 3.91 8.55
CA GLN A 50 -0.87 5.13 9.35
C GLN A 50 0.04 6.13 8.64
N HIS A 51 1.10 5.64 8.00
CA HIS A 51 1.98 6.49 7.19
C HIS A 51 1.22 7.20 6.09
N CYS A 52 0.36 6.47 5.38
CA CYS A 52 -0.44 7.04 4.31
C CYS A 52 -1.39 8.14 4.82
N ILE A 53 -2.01 7.90 5.98
CA ILE A 53 -2.87 8.90 6.62
C ILE A 53 -2.06 10.14 6.99
N ASN A 54 -0.87 9.96 7.54
CA ASN A 54 -0.01 11.08 7.92
C ASN A 54 0.40 11.89 6.70
N CYS A 55 0.71 11.24 5.57
CA CYS A 55 1.04 11.92 4.33
C CYS A 55 -0.14 12.73 3.81
N ALA A 56 -1.35 12.18 3.87
CA ALA A 56 -2.55 12.88 3.44
C ALA A 56 -2.82 14.11 4.32
N LYS A 57 -2.67 13.97 5.63
CA LYS A 57 -2.88 15.07 6.56
C LYS A 57 -1.86 16.19 6.35
N GLU A 58 -0.61 15.84 6.06
CA GLU A 58 0.43 16.83 5.75
C GLU A 58 0.10 17.59 4.48
N ALA A 59 -0.35 16.88 3.44
CA ALA A 59 -0.75 17.53 2.19
C ALA A 59 -1.92 18.47 2.41
N GLU A 60 -2.90 18.08 3.21
CA GLU A 60 -4.04 18.91 3.54
C GLU A 60 -3.60 20.16 4.30
N ALA A 61 -2.70 19.99 5.28
CA ALA A 61 -2.20 21.12 6.08
C ALA A 61 -1.43 22.14 5.22
N ARG A 62 -0.80 21.66 4.15
CA ARG A 62 -0.06 22.52 3.21
C ARG A 62 -0.96 23.18 2.17
N GLY A 63 -2.27 22.93 2.21
CA GLY A 63 -3.23 23.53 1.30
C GLY A 63 -3.28 22.90 -0.08
N PHE A 64 -2.79 21.67 -0.23
CA PHE A 64 -2.87 20.99 -1.51
C PHE A 64 -4.32 20.63 -1.85
N SER A 65 -4.58 20.44 -3.14
CA SER A 65 -5.93 20.12 -3.62
C SER A 65 -6.42 18.77 -3.04
N ALA A 66 -7.74 18.59 -3.04
CA ALA A 66 -8.33 17.33 -2.60
C ALA A 66 -7.78 16.15 -3.41
N ARG A 67 -7.53 16.35 -4.70
CA ARG A 67 -6.97 15.33 -5.57
C ARG A 67 -5.56 14.93 -5.13
N MET A 68 -4.74 15.91 -4.76
CA MET A 68 -3.39 15.63 -4.27
C MET A 68 -3.41 14.94 -2.90
N VAL A 69 -4.32 15.36 -2.01
CA VAL A 69 -4.48 14.72 -0.71
C VAL A 69 -4.84 13.25 -0.90
N LEU A 70 -5.77 12.96 -1.82
CA LEU A 70 -6.15 11.58 -2.13
C LEU A 70 -4.97 10.79 -2.71
N ALA A 71 -4.20 11.41 -3.59
CA ALA A 71 -3.00 10.76 -4.15
C ALA A 71 -2.00 10.41 -3.06
N CYS A 72 -1.78 11.29 -2.09
CA CYS A 72 -0.91 11.01 -0.95
C CYS A 72 -1.43 9.86 -0.10
N LEU A 73 -2.75 9.80 0.11
CA LEU A 73 -3.37 8.74 0.89
C LEU A 73 -3.16 7.37 0.23
N LEU A 74 -3.19 7.32 -1.10
CA LEU A 74 -3.16 6.07 -1.85
C LEU A 74 -1.81 5.73 -2.47
N HIS A 75 -0.77 6.54 -2.19
CA HIS A 75 0.51 6.38 -2.91
C HIS A 75 1.19 5.03 -2.67
N ASP A 76 0.94 4.39 -1.55
CA ASP A 76 1.50 3.06 -1.23
C ASP A 76 0.45 1.95 -1.32
N ALA A 77 -0.69 2.20 -1.95
CA ALA A 77 -1.79 1.23 -1.98
C ALA A 77 -1.37 -0.13 -2.56
N SER A 78 -0.49 -0.14 -3.54
CA SER A 78 -0.03 -1.40 -4.15
C SER A 78 0.70 -2.31 -3.16
N GLU A 79 1.22 -1.76 -2.07
CA GLU A 79 1.90 -2.56 -1.06
C GLU A 79 0.96 -3.55 -0.37
N CYS A 80 -0.34 -3.34 -0.46
CA CYS A 80 -1.29 -4.30 0.09
C CYS A 80 -1.20 -5.66 -0.62
N TYR A 81 -0.67 -5.69 -1.84
CA TYR A 81 -0.48 -6.92 -2.62
C TYR A 81 0.98 -7.34 -2.73
N LEU A 82 1.91 -6.39 -2.64
CA LEU A 82 3.33 -6.60 -2.96
C LEU A 82 4.28 -6.45 -1.77
N SER A 83 3.77 -6.00 -0.62
CA SER A 83 4.56 -5.70 0.55
C SER A 83 5.39 -4.41 0.40
N ASP A 84 6.02 -3.98 1.50
CA ASP A 84 6.85 -2.77 1.53
C ASP A 84 8.27 -3.15 1.13
N VAL A 85 8.61 -2.94 -0.13
CA VAL A 85 9.95 -3.22 -0.64
C VAL A 85 10.82 -1.97 -0.46
N PRO A 86 11.99 -2.08 0.23
CA PRO A 86 12.87 -0.94 0.43
C PRO A 86 13.32 -0.31 -0.89
N ARG A 87 13.43 1.01 -0.92
CA ARG A 87 13.77 1.74 -2.15
C ARG A 87 15.04 1.22 -2.84
N PRO A 88 16.16 0.97 -2.12
CA PRO A 88 17.36 0.47 -2.78
C PRO A 88 17.14 -0.85 -3.52
N PHE A 89 16.33 -1.73 -2.95
CA PHE A 89 15.99 -3.00 -3.60
C PHE A 89 14.98 -2.79 -4.72
N LYS A 90 14.00 -1.92 -4.47
CA LYS A 90 12.95 -1.62 -5.46
C LYS A 90 13.55 -1.12 -6.78
N LYS A 91 14.61 -0.30 -6.71
CA LYS A 91 15.27 0.20 -7.90
C LYS A 91 15.88 -0.88 -8.76
N SER A 92 16.25 -2.02 -8.16
CA SER A 92 16.85 -3.13 -8.89
C SER A 92 15.81 -4.06 -9.48
N LEU A 93 14.55 -3.91 -9.13
CA LEU A 93 13.47 -4.75 -9.64
C LEU A 93 12.87 -4.13 -10.90
N LYS A 94 12.89 -4.90 -11.97
CA LYS A 94 12.54 -4.40 -13.30
C LYS A 94 11.10 -3.90 -13.40
N ASP A 95 10.18 -4.58 -12.73
CA ASP A 95 8.73 -4.33 -12.88
C ASP A 95 8.09 -3.74 -11.63
N TYR A 96 8.89 -3.26 -10.70
CA TYR A 96 8.33 -2.72 -9.44
C TYR A 96 8.16 -1.18 -9.48
#